data_267ac4829561ea0e3e7b54fb0ff118ef
#
_entry.id   267ac4829561ea0e3e7b54fb0ff118ef
#
_cell.length_a   1.000
_cell.length_b   1.000
_cell.length_c   1.000
_cell.angle_alpha   90.00
_cell.angle_beta   90.00
_cell.angle_gamma   90.00
#
_symmetry.space_group_name_H-M   'P 1'
#
loop_
_entity.id
_entity.type
_entity.pdbx_description
1 polymer ?
#
loop_
_entity_poly.entity_id
_entity_poly.type
_entity_poly.pdbx_seq_one_letter_code
_entity_poly.pdbx_strand_id
1 'polypeptide(L)'
;MLNDGDTLSFGNHTLTALATPGHTDACTSYKVENMVFTGDTLFIRGCGRTDFQQGDPVKLYQSITQKLYTLPDETLVYPGHDYNGKSVSTISEEKQHNPRIPATQIESDFAKLMNSLNLPMPKHINEAVPANMGCGFSADQGHLTEEVFGVDDLQKILNSLTEDEVVIDCRTPDEYEAGHIPGAVNIPMGKELDQLGELRDYRKIYLYCQSGRRSQSVYTSLISKGLDNLVCLRSSGLAEWKKCGYHVET
;
A
#
# COMPACT_ATOMS: atom_id res chain seq x y z
N MET A 1 9.66 2.43 10.55
CA MET A 1 8.48 1.63 10.95
C MET A 1 8.06 2.14 12.31
N LEU A 2 6.76 2.35 12.57
CA LEU A 2 6.28 2.78 13.89
C LEU A 2 5.96 1.56 14.74
N ASN A 3 6.41 1.57 15.99
CA ASN A 3 6.07 0.56 16.98
C ASN A 3 4.87 1.00 17.82
N ASP A 4 4.36 0.09 18.64
CA ASP A 4 3.27 0.38 19.57
C ASP A 4 3.69 1.47 20.57
N GLY A 5 2.89 2.52 20.67
CA GLY A 5 3.17 3.67 21.52
C GLY A 5 4.07 4.75 20.92
N ASP A 6 4.66 4.51 19.73
CA ASP A 6 5.47 5.55 19.07
C ASP A 6 4.60 6.77 18.72
N THR A 7 5.23 7.93 18.79
CA THR A 7 4.56 9.21 18.52
C THR A 7 5.20 9.98 17.38
N LEU A 8 4.36 10.67 16.60
CA LEU A 8 4.77 11.62 15.57
C LEU A 8 4.14 12.98 15.84
N SER A 9 4.94 14.03 15.87
CA SER A 9 4.45 15.40 16.02
C SER A 9 4.30 16.08 14.67
N PHE A 10 3.20 16.80 14.47
CA PHE A 10 2.94 17.62 13.28
C PHE A 10 2.18 18.88 13.68
N GLY A 11 2.80 20.02 13.48
CA GLY A 11 2.32 21.30 14.03
C GLY A 11 2.20 21.23 15.55
N ASN A 12 1.02 21.54 16.08
CA ASN A 12 0.71 21.47 17.52
C ASN A 12 0.08 20.14 17.93
N HIS A 13 -0.01 19.16 17.04
CA HIS A 13 -0.68 17.88 17.29
C HIS A 13 0.34 16.75 17.42
N THR A 14 -0.03 15.72 18.16
CA THR A 14 0.72 14.47 18.30
C THR A 14 -0.15 13.30 17.90
N LEU A 15 0.35 12.48 16.97
CA LEU A 15 -0.21 11.20 16.60
C LEU A 15 0.48 10.12 17.44
N THR A 16 -0.30 9.21 18.02
CA THR A 16 0.20 8.02 18.70
C THR A 16 -0.18 6.77 17.90
N ALA A 17 0.79 5.93 17.60
CA ALA A 17 0.56 4.64 16.97
C ALA A 17 0.15 3.59 18.02
N LEU A 18 -0.92 2.86 17.75
CA LEU A 18 -1.43 1.77 18.57
C LEU A 18 -1.39 0.49 17.71
N ALA A 19 -0.51 -0.45 18.01
CA ALA A 19 -0.53 -1.74 17.33
C ALA A 19 -1.85 -2.46 17.65
N THR A 20 -2.65 -2.72 16.63
CA THR A 20 -3.99 -3.35 16.75
C THR A 20 -4.12 -4.53 15.79
N PRO A 21 -3.25 -5.58 15.93
CA PRO A 21 -3.27 -6.75 15.07
C PRO A 21 -4.58 -7.54 15.20
N GLY A 22 -4.88 -8.33 14.17
CA GLY A 22 -6.01 -9.26 14.18
C GLY A 22 -6.79 -9.32 12.89
N HIS A 23 -7.09 -8.20 12.22
CA HIS A 23 -7.48 -8.23 10.81
C HIS A 23 -6.27 -8.62 9.93
N THR A 24 -5.12 -8.00 10.17
CA THR A 24 -3.79 -8.45 9.74
C THR A 24 -2.82 -8.34 10.90
N ASP A 25 -1.65 -8.98 10.81
CA ASP A 25 -0.61 -8.87 11.86
C ASP A 25 -0.01 -7.46 11.98
N ALA A 26 -0.07 -6.67 10.91
CA ALA A 26 0.52 -5.33 10.84
C ALA A 26 -0.48 -4.19 11.10
N CYS A 27 -1.74 -4.49 11.44
CA CYS A 27 -2.74 -3.46 11.68
C CYS A 27 -2.32 -2.52 12.81
N THR A 28 -2.40 -1.23 12.51
CA THR A 28 -2.07 -0.15 13.44
C THR A 28 -3.20 0.89 13.41
N SER A 29 -3.70 1.25 14.57
CA SER A 29 -4.61 2.37 14.76
C SER A 29 -3.83 3.62 15.14
N TYR A 30 -4.35 4.79 14.80
CA TYR A 30 -3.70 6.05 15.08
C TYR A 30 -4.60 6.95 15.92
N LYS A 31 -4.10 7.38 17.08
CA LYS A 31 -4.81 8.31 17.97
C LYS A 31 -4.25 9.72 17.83
N VAL A 32 -5.15 10.68 17.65
CA VAL A 32 -4.84 12.11 17.65
C VAL A 32 -5.89 12.81 18.51
N GLU A 33 -5.47 13.44 19.60
CA GLU A 33 -6.37 14.12 20.55
C GLU A 33 -7.53 13.20 21.02
N ASN A 34 -8.77 13.59 20.72
CA ASN A 34 -9.99 12.81 21.02
C ASN A 34 -10.46 11.95 19.85
N MET A 35 -9.64 11.68 18.85
CA MET A 35 -9.96 10.88 17.67
C MET A 35 -9.07 9.65 17.61
N VAL A 36 -9.62 8.54 17.11
CA VAL A 36 -8.87 7.33 16.76
C VAL A 36 -9.27 6.85 15.37
N PHE A 37 -8.27 6.66 14.53
CA PHE A 37 -8.37 6.10 13.17
C PHE A 37 -8.07 4.62 13.25
N THR A 38 -9.08 3.79 13.16
CA THR A 38 -8.99 2.35 13.50
C THR A 38 -8.70 1.45 12.31
N GLY A 39 -8.62 2.00 11.10
CA GLY A 39 -8.45 1.19 9.90
C GLY A 39 -9.52 0.09 9.83
N ASP A 40 -9.08 -1.15 9.58
CA ASP A 40 -9.95 -2.32 9.53
C ASP A 40 -9.95 -3.13 10.84
N THR A 41 -9.50 -2.55 11.95
CA THR A 41 -9.59 -3.19 13.27
C THR A 41 -11.01 -3.07 13.83
N LEU A 42 -11.54 -1.85 13.95
CA LEU A 42 -12.88 -1.58 14.48
C LEU A 42 -13.68 -0.72 13.50
N PHE A 43 -14.85 -1.21 13.09
CA PHE A 43 -15.81 -0.49 12.26
C PHE A 43 -16.95 0.08 13.11
N ILE A 44 -17.73 0.97 12.50
CA ILE A 44 -18.99 1.39 13.09
C ILE A 44 -19.97 0.21 13.01
N ARG A 45 -20.33 -0.34 14.16
CA ARG A 45 -21.22 -1.53 14.32
C ARG A 45 -20.62 -2.79 13.68
N GLY A 46 -19.28 -2.94 13.74
CA GLY A 46 -18.59 -4.12 13.22
C GLY A 46 -17.10 -4.11 13.53
N CYS A 47 -16.39 -5.05 12.93
CA CYS A 47 -14.93 -5.15 12.96
C CYS A 47 -14.44 -5.82 11.68
N GLY A 48 -13.15 -5.73 11.40
CA GLY A 48 -12.51 -6.40 10.28
C GLY A 48 -12.68 -7.92 10.34
N ARG A 49 -12.64 -8.56 9.18
CA ARG A 49 -12.60 -10.02 9.07
C ARG A 49 -11.22 -10.55 9.48
N THR A 50 -11.17 -11.83 9.87
CA THR A 50 -9.93 -12.46 10.38
C THR A 50 -9.59 -13.76 9.66
N ASP A 51 -10.22 -14.04 8.53
CA ASP A 51 -10.17 -15.31 7.82
C ASP A 51 -9.12 -15.34 6.68
N PHE A 52 -8.28 -14.31 6.56
CA PHE A 52 -7.12 -14.30 5.66
C PHE A 52 -6.05 -13.26 6.11
N GLN A 53 -4.91 -13.18 5.38
CA GLN A 53 -3.81 -12.25 5.63
C GLN A 53 -3.23 -12.34 7.07
N GLN A 54 -3.01 -13.53 7.58
CA GLN A 54 -2.55 -13.72 8.96
C GLN A 54 -3.55 -13.15 9.99
N GLY A 55 -4.84 -13.13 9.64
CA GLY A 55 -5.91 -12.73 10.53
C GLY A 55 -6.03 -13.66 11.73
N ASP A 56 -6.36 -13.09 12.89
CA ASP A 56 -6.48 -13.81 14.15
C ASP A 56 -7.59 -13.19 15.00
N PRO A 57 -8.70 -13.91 15.23
CA PRO A 57 -9.82 -13.38 16.00
C PRO A 57 -9.49 -13.09 17.47
N VAL A 58 -8.54 -13.83 18.07
CA VAL A 58 -8.12 -13.60 19.46
C VAL A 58 -7.33 -12.31 19.55
N LYS A 59 -6.35 -12.10 18.65
CA LYS A 59 -5.61 -10.84 18.57
C LYS A 59 -6.53 -9.66 18.30
N LEU A 60 -7.52 -9.82 17.39
CA LEU A 60 -8.49 -8.76 17.09
C LEU A 60 -9.32 -8.38 18.32
N TYR A 61 -9.82 -9.40 19.05
CA TYR A 61 -10.54 -9.18 20.29
C TYR A 61 -9.71 -8.37 21.30
N GLN A 62 -8.47 -8.80 21.53
CA GLN A 62 -7.55 -8.14 22.47
C GLN A 62 -7.21 -6.71 22.02
N SER A 63 -6.97 -6.49 20.73
CA SER A 63 -6.74 -5.16 20.17
C SER A 63 -7.91 -4.21 20.41
N ILE A 64 -9.13 -4.68 20.23
CA ILE A 64 -10.32 -3.85 20.45
C ILE A 64 -10.57 -3.65 21.94
N THR A 65 -10.63 -4.71 22.74
CA THR A 65 -11.06 -4.63 24.14
C THR A 65 -10.01 -4.07 25.07
N GLN A 66 -8.71 -4.39 24.84
CA GLN A 66 -7.62 -4.01 25.73
C GLN A 66 -6.89 -2.73 25.31
N LYS A 67 -7.11 -2.25 24.07
CA LYS A 67 -6.52 -0.99 23.60
C LYS A 67 -7.58 0.03 23.20
N LEU A 68 -8.43 -0.27 22.21
CA LEU A 68 -9.38 0.73 21.72
C LEU A 68 -10.46 1.04 22.75
N TYR A 69 -11.06 0.03 23.40
CA TYR A 69 -12.09 0.22 24.41
C TYR A 69 -11.59 0.76 25.76
N THR A 70 -10.27 0.87 25.95
CA THR A 70 -9.68 1.56 27.10
C THR A 70 -9.54 3.07 26.88
N LEU A 71 -9.75 3.55 25.65
CA LEU A 71 -9.80 4.99 25.36
C LEU A 71 -11.05 5.63 26.02
N PRO A 72 -11.02 6.95 26.28
CA PRO A 72 -12.19 7.66 26.79
C PRO A 72 -13.43 7.41 25.95
N ASP A 73 -14.59 7.30 26.60
CA ASP A 73 -15.85 6.94 25.97
C ASP A 73 -16.30 7.91 24.86
N GLU A 74 -15.92 9.19 24.98
CA GLU A 74 -16.19 10.26 24.00
C GLU A 74 -15.21 10.25 22.81
N THR A 75 -14.18 9.39 22.81
CA THR A 75 -13.23 9.33 21.71
C THR A 75 -13.94 8.97 20.41
N LEU A 76 -13.77 9.80 19.38
CA LEU A 76 -14.35 9.62 18.05
C LEU A 76 -13.64 8.51 17.31
N VAL A 77 -14.39 7.58 16.74
CA VAL A 77 -13.91 6.43 15.98
C VAL A 77 -14.10 6.69 14.49
N TYR A 78 -12.98 6.69 13.74
CA TYR A 78 -12.95 6.81 12.28
C TYR A 78 -12.40 5.51 11.68
N PRO A 79 -13.25 4.64 11.12
CA PRO A 79 -12.82 3.39 10.50
C PRO A 79 -12.25 3.59 9.10
N GLY A 80 -11.53 2.57 8.60
CA GLY A 80 -11.04 2.53 7.21
C GLY A 80 -12.17 2.30 6.19
N HIS A 81 -13.22 1.59 6.61
CA HIS A 81 -14.39 1.29 5.77
C HIS A 81 -15.69 1.50 6.55
N ASP A 82 -16.72 1.93 5.85
CA ASP A 82 -18.12 1.86 6.31
C ASP A 82 -19.02 1.33 5.19
N TYR A 83 -19.93 0.45 5.57
CA TYR A 83 -20.87 -0.20 4.63
C TYR A 83 -22.31 0.26 4.84
N ASN A 84 -22.54 1.18 5.78
CA ASN A 84 -23.88 1.60 6.22
C ASN A 84 -24.13 3.11 6.10
N GLY A 85 -23.24 3.85 5.44
CA GLY A 85 -23.34 5.29 5.22
C GLY A 85 -23.05 6.14 6.49
N LYS A 86 -22.24 5.60 7.41
CA LYS A 86 -21.80 6.30 8.63
C LYS A 86 -20.35 6.71 8.52
N SER A 87 -20.02 7.91 8.99
CA SER A 87 -18.66 8.45 8.90
C SER A 87 -17.90 8.45 10.22
N VAL A 88 -18.61 8.42 11.36
CA VAL A 88 -18.01 8.52 12.69
C VAL A 88 -18.91 7.85 13.73
N SER A 89 -18.29 7.28 14.77
CA SER A 89 -18.92 6.76 15.98
C SER A 89 -18.11 7.21 17.21
N THR A 90 -18.44 6.70 18.39
CA THR A 90 -17.64 6.88 19.61
C THR A 90 -17.29 5.53 20.23
N ILE A 91 -16.26 5.53 21.08
CA ILE A 91 -15.89 4.32 21.84
C ILE A 91 -17.07 3.84 22.68
N SER A 92 -17.82 4.74 23.32
CA SER A 92 -19.02 4.40 24.08
C SER A 92 -20.09 3.73 23.21
N GLU A 93 -20.37 4.28 22.04
CA GLU A 93 -21.36 3.71 21.12
C GLU A 93 -20.95 2.31 20.64
N GLU A 94 -19.68 2.08 20.34
CA GLU A 94 -19.23 0.76 19.91
C GLU A 94 -19.24 -0.25 21.07
N LYS A 95 -18.86 0.14 22.28
CA LYS A 95 -19.03 -0.70 23.48
C LYS A 95 -20.48 -1.16 23.70
N GLN A 96 -21.45 -0.28 23.44
CA GLN A 96 -22.85 -0.55 23.74
C GLN A 96 -23.61 -1.21 22.59
N HIS A 97 -23.30 -0.85 21.36
CA HIS A 97 -24.15 -1.15 20.20
C HIS A 97 -23.44 -1.91 19.08
N ASN A 98 -22.16 -2.25 19.22
CA ASN A 98 -21.48 -3.06 18.21
C ASN A 98 -21.98 -4.51 18.29
N PRO A 99 -22.67 -5.03 17.23
CA PRO A 99 -23.28 -6.36 17.29
C PRO A 99 -22.25 -7.51 17.28
N ARG A 100 -20.99 -7.25 16.87
CA ARG A 100 -19.94 -8.26 16.85
C ARG A 100 -19.12 -8.28 18.14
N ILE A 101 -18.86 -7.11 18.71
CA ILE A 101 -17.97 -6.97 19.86
C ILE A 101 -18.47 -5.91 20.85
N PRO A 102 -19.69 -6.06 21.43
CA PRO A 102 -20.09 -5.21 22.55
C PRO A 102 -19.15 -5.45 23.75
N ALA A 103 -19.09 -4.50 24.69
CA ALA A 103 -18.23 -4.61 25.88
C ALA A 103 -18.47 -5.86 26.74
N THR A 104 -19.66 -6.46 26.60
CA THR A 104 -20.05 -7.71 27.30
C THR A 104 -19.59 -8.98 26.57
N GLN A 105 -19.07 -8.87 25.34
CA GLN A 105 -18.60 -10.02 24.56
C GLN A 105 -17.41 -10.66 25.23
N ILE A 106 -17.36 -11.98 25.28
CA ILE A 106 -16.20 -12.73 25.76
C ILE A 106 -15.36 -13.26 24.59
N GLU A 107 -14.05 -13.37 24.78
CA GLU A 107 -13.09 -13.72 23.74
C GLU A 107 -13.45 -15.00 22.99
N SER A 108 -13.80 -16.09 23.75
CA SER A 108 -14.11 -17.38 23.13
C SER A 108 -15.34 -17.35 22.22
N ASP A 109 -16.36 -16.55 22.55
CA ASP A 109 -17.58 -16.47 21.76
C ASP A 109 -17.39 -15.51 20.58
N PHE A 110 -16.59 -14.45 20.75
CA PHE A 110 -16.13 -13.63 19.65
C PHE A 110 -15.35 -14.45 18.62
N ALA A 111 -14.39 -15.25 19.06
CA ALA A 111 -13.60 -16.10 18.16
C ALA A 111 -14.48 -17.11 17.40
N LYS A 112 -15.45 -17.74 18.08
CA LYS A 112 -16.44 -18.63 17.43
C LYS A 112 -17.27 -17.85 16.38
N LEU A 113 -17.78 -16.68 16.75
CA LEU A 113 -18.54 -15.82 15.85
C LEU A 113 -17.72 -15.50 14.58
N MET A 114 -16.49 -15.01 14.75
CA MET A 114 -15.63 -14.64 13.65
C MET A 114 -15.29 -15.82 12.72
N ASN A 115 -15.02 -16.98 13.28
CA ASN A 115 -14.75 -18.20 12.53
C ASN A 115 -15.98 -18.79 11.82
N SER A 116 -17.20 -18.39 12.24
CA SER A 116 -18.45 -18.81 11.60
C SER A 116 -18.91 -17.90 10.47
N LEU A 117 -18.24 -16.75 10.28
CA LEU A 117 -18.61 -15.78 9.25
C LEU A 117 -18.25 -16.33 7.86
N ASN A 118 -19.25 -16.75 7.09
CA ASN A 118 -19.10 -17.12 5.67
C ASN A 118 -19.17 -15.86 4.80
N LEU A 119 -18.16 -15.01 4.87
CA LEU A 119 -18.09 -13.80 4.06
C LEU A 119 -17.63 -14.14 2.64
N PRO A 120 -18.26 -13.57 1.60
CA PRO A 120 -17.79 -13.76 0.24
C PRO A 120 -16.34 -13.28 0.10
N MET A 121 -15.55 -14.01 -0.70
CA MET A 121 -14.17 -13.59 -0.99
C MET A 121 -14.19 -12.31 -1.83
N PRO A 122 -13.37 -11.29 -1.48
CA PRO A 122 -13.20 -10.13 -2.34
C PRO A 122 -12.65 -10.53 -3.71
N LYS A 123 -13.12 -9.87 -4.78
CA LYS A 123 -12.86 -10.29 -6.18
C LYS A 123 -11.38 -10.47 -6.53
N HIS A 124 -10.48 -9.70 -5.95
CA HIS A 124 -9.05 -9.71 -6.27
C HIS A 124 -8.16 -10.09 -5.08
N ILE A 125 -8.71 -10.78 -4.09
CA ILE A 125 -7.98 -11.08 -2.84
C ILE A 125 -6.74 -11.94 -3.08
N ASN A 126 -6.82 -12.90 -4.00
CA ASN A 126 -5.72 -13.80 -4.32
C ASN A 126 -4.53 -13.08 -5.00
N GLU A 127 -4.78 -11.93 -5.59
CA GLU A 127 -3.75 -11.06 -6.19
C GLU A 127 -3.28 -10.01 -5.19
N ALA A 128 -4.22 -9.40 -4.46
CA ALA A 128 -3.93 -8.31 -3.55
C ALA A 128 -3.17 -8.75 -2.29
N VAL A 129 -3.48 -9.93 -1.73
CA VAL A 129 -2.82 -10.41 -0.51
C VAL A 129 -1.34 -10.68 -0.71
N PRO A 130 -0.90 -11.48 -1.71
CA PRO A 130 0.52 -11.67 -1.99
C PRO A 130 1.24 -10.36 -2.31
N ALA A 131 0.61 -9.48 -3.11
CA ALA A 131 1.17 -8.18 -3.44
C ALA A 131 1.37 -7.28 -2.22
N ASN A 132 0.40 -7.25 -1.29
CA ASN A 132 0.51 -6.49 -0.04
C ASN A 132 1.56 -7.08 0.91
N MET A 133 1.63 -8.40 1.04
CA MET A 133 2.65 -9.08 1.85
C MET A 133 4.06 -8.86 1.30
N GLY A 134 4.20 -8.76 -0.02
CA GLY A 134 5.45 -8.44 -0.70
C GLY A 134 5.69 -6.94 -0.87
N CYS A 135 5.00 -6.07 -0.13
CA CYS A 135 5.06 -4.61 -0.32
C CYS A 135 4.77 -4.18 -1.78
N GLY A 136 3.83 -4.86 -2.41
CA GLY A 136 3.48 -4.67 -3.82
C GLY A 136 4.16 -5.66 -4.78
N PHE A 137 4.87 -6.68 -4.26
CA PHE A 137 5.48 -7.74 -5.07
C PHE A 137 4.77 -9.07 -4.86
N SER A 138 4.50 -9.79 -5.96
CA SER A 138 4.08 -11.19 -5.89
C SER A 138 5.27 -12.06 -5.42
N ALA A 139 5.03 -12.91 -4.41
CA ALA A 139 6.04 -13.79 -3.82
C ALA A 139 6.57 -14.91 -4.78
N ASP A 140 6.04 -15.00 -5.99
CA ASP A 140 6.28 -16.11 -6.92
C ASP A 140 7.30 -15.80 -8.02
N GLN A 141 8.01 -14.66 -7.94
CA GLN A 141 9.10 -14.37 -8.88
C GLN A 141 10.43 -14.28 -8.14
N GLY A 142 11.09 -15.44 -8.09
CA GLY A 142 12.48 -15.54 -7.69
C GLY A 142 13.33 -14.54 -8.49
N HIS A 143 14.30 -13.92 -7.80
CA HIS A 143 15.28 -12.97 -8.27
C HIS A 143 14.77 -11.56 -8.61
N LEU A 144 14.36 -10.81 -7.58
CA LEU A 144 14.69 -9.39 -7.56
C LEU A 144 15.64 -9.18 -6.39
N THR A 145 16.92 -9.07 -6.69
CA THR A 145 17.91 -8.52 -5.78
C THR A 145 17.40 -7.17 -5.26
N GLU A 146 17.45 -6.98 -3.95
CA GLU A 146 17.08 -5.75 -3.25
C GLU A 146 18.05 -4.59 -3.55
N GLU A 147 18.31 -4.30 -4.79
CA GLU A 147 18.99 -3.06 -5.13
C GLU A 147 17.93 -1.97 -5.30
N VAL A 148 17.93 -1.04 -4.34
CA VAL A 148 17.15 0.21 -4.46
C VAL A 148 17.69 0.96 -5.67
N PHE A 149 17.01 0.82 -6.80
CA PHE A 149 17.40 1.43 -8.05
C PHE A 149 16.98 2.91 -8.05
N GLY A 150 17.96 3.79 -7.97
CA GLY A 150 17.79 5.24 -7.92
C GLY A 150 18.19 5.93 -9.23
N VAL A 151 18.05 7.27 -9.24
CA VAL A 151 18.44 8.10 -10.41
C VAL A 151 19.94 8.05 -10.68
N ASP A 152 20.77 7.90 -9.65
CA ASP A 152 22.23 7.79 -9.79
C ASP A 152 22.64 6.49 -10.49
N ASP A 153 21.91 5.41 -10.25
CA ASP A 153 22.16 4.13 -10.90
C ASP A 153 21.70 4.17 -12.35
N LEU A 154 20.55 4.80 -12.63
CA LEU A 154 20.10 5.02 -14.01
C LEU A 154 21.11 5.89 -14.78
N GLN A 155 21.67 6.94 -14.17
CA GLN A 155 22.71 7.77 -14.80
C GLN A 155 23.95 6.96 -15.19
N LYS A 156 24.38 6.01 -14.35
CA LYS A 156 25.50 5.11 -14.70
C LYS A 156 25.15 4.19 -15.87
N ILE A 157 23.93 3.64 -15.86
CA ILE A 157 23.43 2.74 -16.90
C ILE A 157 23.32 3.45 -18.25
N LEU A 158 22.82 4.67 -18.31
CA LEU A 158 22.74 5.43 -19.56
C LEU A 158 24.07 5.56 -20.29
N ASN A 159 25.19 5.62 -19.55
CA ASN A 159 26.54 5.66 -20.14
C ASN A 159 26.97 4.34 -20.78
N SER A 160 26.29 3.25 -20.53
CA SER A 160 26.61 1.89 -21.01
C SER A 160 25.39 1.15 -21.57
N LEU A 161 24.30 1.87 -21.86
CA LEU A 161 23.04 1.30 -22.39
C LEU A 161 23.33 0.62 -23.73
N THR A 162 22.85 -0.61 -23.89
CA THR A 162 23.02 -1.39 -25.11
C THR A 162 21.73 -1.36 -25.95
N GLU A 163 21.80 -1.74 -27.23
CA GLU A 163 20.65 -1.69 -28.15
C GLU A 163 19.50 -2.61 -27.72
N ASP A 164 19.79 -3.63 -26.90
CA ASP A 164 18.80 -4.55 -26.34
C ASP A 164 18.26 -4.10 -24.96
N GLU A 165 18.56 -2.87 -24.55
CA GLU A 165 18.05 -2.23 -23.33
C GLU A 165 17.32 -0.93 -23.66
N VAL A 166 16.28 -0.61 -22.91
CA VAL A 166 15.47 0.59 -23.13
C VAL A 166 15.10 1.28 -21.82
N VAL A 167 15.10 2.61 -21.84
CA VAL A 167 14.56 3.45 -20.77
C VAL A 167 13.21 3.98 -21.21
N ILE A 168 12.16 3.78 -20.41
CA ILE A 168 10.78 4.16 -20.74
C ILE A 168 10.29 5.23 -19.79
N ASP A 169 9.85 6.35 -20.37
CA ASP A 169 9.10 7.39 -19.68
C ASP A 169 7.60 7.10 -19.68
N CYS A 170 7.04 6.83 -18.50
CA CYS A 170 5.61 6.51 -18.35
C CYS A 170 4.71 7.75 -18.20
N ARG A 171 5.24 8.96 -18.45
CA ARG A 171 4.48 10.21 -18.39
C ARG A 171 3.69 10.44 -19.67
N THR A 172 2.85 11.49 -19.66
CA THR A 172 2.12 11.90 -20.86
C THR A 172 3.08 12.42 -21.94
N PRO A 173 2.68 12.44 -23.25
CA PRO A 173 3.51 12.99 -24.31
C PRO A 173 3.92 14.45 -24.07
N ASP A 174 2.99 15.29 -23.62
CA ASP A 174 3.27 16.70 -23.33
C ASP A 174 4.32 16.87 -22.21
N GLU A 175 4.28 16.00 -21.18
CA GLU A 175 5.29 16.00 -20.12
C GLU A 175 6.67 15.52 -20.62
N TYR A 176 6.67 14.56 -21.55
CA TYR A 176 7.88 14.05 -22.17
C TYR A 176 8.54 15.10 -23.06
N GLU A 177 7.77 15.75 -23.94
CA GLU A 177 8.23 16.82 -24.82
C GLU A 177 8.78 18.04 -24.04
N ALA A 178 8.18 18.33 -22.87
CA ALA A 178 8.67 19.39 -21.97
C ALA A 178 10.00 19.08 -21.28
N GLY A 179 10.53 17.86 -21.48
CA GLY A 179 11.83 17.43 -21.02
C GLY A 179 11.82 16.06 -20.36
N HIS A 180 12.74 15.20 -20.79
CA HIS A 180 12.84 13.79 -20.41
C HIS A 180 14.30 13.35 -20.15
N ILE A 181 14.50 12.15 -19.59
CA ILE A 181 15.82 11.57 -19.41
C ILE A 181 16.40 11.21 -20.79
N PRO A 182 17.67 11.53 -21.08
CA PRO A 182 18.29 11.31 -22.37
C PRO A 182 18.13 9.88 -22.89
N GLY A 183 17.73 9.74 -24.16
CA GLY A 183 17.54 8.46 -24.82
C GLY A 183 16.33 7.66 -24.37
N ALA A 184 15.46 8.21 -23.52
CA ALA A 184 14.24 7.54 -23.12
C ALA A 184 13.19 7.50 -24.23
N VAL A 185 12.38 6.46 -24.27
CA VAL A 185 11.21 6.31 -25.15
C VAL A 185 9.94 6.59 -24.35
N ASN A 186 9.02 7.37 -24.91
CA ASN A 186 7.76 7.65 -24.23
C ASN A 186 6.71 6.56 -24.49
N ILE A 187 6.31 5.87 -23.43
CA ILE A 187 5.17 4.95 -23.41
C ILE A 187 4.28 5.35 -22.23
N PRO A 188 3.26 6.18 -22.46
CA PRO A 188 2.40 6.68 -21.39
C PRO A 188 1.70 5.56 -20.64
N MET A 189 1.55 5.69 -19.33
CA MET A 189 0.76 4.77 -18.51
C MET A 189 -0.62 4.52 -19.11
N GLY A 190 -0.99 3.25 -19.26
CA GLY A 190 -2.21 2.78 -19.92
C GLY A 190 -2.03 2.48 -21.42
N LYS A 191 -0.83 2.71 -22.00
CA LYS A 191 -0.46 2.35 -23.37
C LYS A 191 0.60 1.26 -23.45
N GLU A 192 1.15 0.83 -22.33
CA GLU A 192 2.22 -0.18 -22.25
C GLU A 192 1.80 -1.53 -22.82
N LEU A 193 0.53 -1.89 -22.73
CA LEU A 193 0.04 -3.17 -23.26
C LEU A 193 -0.11 -3.16 -24.79
N ASP A 194 -0.26 -2.01 -25.41
CA ASP A 194 -0.33 -1.86 -26.87
C ASP A 194 1.04 -2.21 -27.52
N GLN A 195 2.14 -2.10 -26.74
CA GLN A 195 3.52 -2.35 -27.20
C GLN A 195 4.14 -3.62 -26.57
N LEU A 196 3.33 -4.44 -25.93
CA LEU A 196 3.80 -5.64 -25.20
C LEU A 196 4.67 -6.59 -26.07
N GLY A 197 4.37 -6.69 -27.36
CA GLY A 197 5.15 -7.52 -28.31
C GLY A 197 6.58 -7.03 -28.44
N GLU A 198 6.78 -5.73 -28.67
CA GLU A 198 8.10 -5.11 -28.84
C GLU A 198 8.88 -5.11 -27.51
N LEU A 199 8.19 -4.91 -26.39
CA LEU A 199 8.81 -4.89 -25.06
C LEU A 199 9.41 -6.26 -24.67
N ARG A 200 8.91 -7.35 -25.22
CA ARG A 200 9.46 -8.70 -24.97
C ARG A 200 10.84 -8.92 -25.61
N ASP A 201 11.18 -8.16 -26.63
CA ASP A 201 12.43 -8.32 -27.37
C ASP A 201 13.63 -7.65 -26.65
N TYR A 202 13.35 -6.75 -25.69
CA TYR A 202 14.40 -6.13 -24.90
C TYR A 202 14.92 -7.08 -23.81
N ARG A 203 16.24 -7.08 -23.61
CA ARG A 203 16.91 -7.79 -22.52
C ARG A 203 16.60 -7.15 -21.16
N LYS A 204 16.49 -5.82 -21.14
CA LYS A 204 16.19 -5.06 -19.91
C LYS A 204 15.44 -3.77 -20.20
N ILE A 205 14.44 -3.47 -19.38
CA ILE A 205 13.58 -2.31 -19.51
C ILE A 205 13.60 -1.52 -18.21
N TYR A 206 14.00 -0.25 -18.28
CA TYR A 206 14.05 0.66 -17.14
C TYR A 206 12.87 1.61 -17.19
N LEU A 207 12.00 1.57 -16.17
CA LEU A 207 10.78 2.36 -16.11
C LEU A 207 10.93 3.55 -15.17
N TYR A 208 10.58 4.75 -15.63
CA TYR A 208 10.49 5.91 -14.76
C TYR A 208 9.25 6.78 -15.08
N CYS A 209 8.92 7.69 -14.16
CA CYS A 209 7.95 8.75 -14.37
C CYS A 209 8.36 10.01 -13.60
N GLN A 210 7.46 10.90 -13.27
CA GLN A 210 7.77 12.11 -12.50
C GLN A 210 8.28 11.82 -11.07
N SER A 211 7.67 10.83 -10.36
CA SER A 211 7.91 10.58 -8.92
C SER A 211 7.87 9.09 -8.51
N GLY A 212 7.88 8.16 -9.48
CA GLY A 212 7.85 6.72 -9.23
C GLY A 212 6.45 6.08 -9.22
N ARG A 213 5.35 6.83 -9.07
CA ARG A 213 4.00 6.24 -8.94
C ARG A 213 3.48 5.60 -10.23
N ARG A 214 3.51 6.33 -11.35
CA ARG A 214 3.01 5.83 -12.65
C ARG A 214 3.88 4.70 -13.18
N SER A 215 5.20 4.80 -13.06
CA SER A 215 6.13 3.73 -13.45
C SER A 215 5.92 2.45 -12.64
N GLN A 216 5.57 2.56 -11.36
CA GLN A 216 5.22 1.40 -10.55
C GLN A 216 3.91 0.72 -11.03
N SER A 217 2.91 1.50 -11.45
CA SER A 217 1.67 0.95 -12.02
C SER A 217 1.93 0.23 -13.34
N VAL A 218 2.73 0.82 -14.23
CA VAL A 218 3.16 0.21 -15.50
C VAL A 218 3.97 -1.07 -15.25
N TYR A 219 4.91 -1.04 -14.30
CA TYR A 219 5.69 -2.20 -13.87
C TYR A 219 4.75 -3.37 -13.48
N THR A 220 3.79 -3.12 -12.59
CA THR A 220 2.84 -4.13 -12.14
C THR A 220 1.99 -4.67 -13.29
N SER A 221 1.54 -3.79 -14.19
CA SER A 221 0.78 -4.17 -15.39
C SER A 221 1.57 -5.12 -16.29
N LEU A 222 2.83 -4.79 -16.59
CA LEU A 222 3.70 -5.58 -17.48
C LEU A 222 4.11 -6.93 -16.84
N ILE A 223 4.45 -6.94 -15.55
CA ILE A 223 4.73 -8.18 -14.79
C ILE A 223 3.53 -9.13 -14.85
N SER A 224 2.31 -8.61 -14.70
CA SER A 224 1.08 -9.43 -14.79
C SER A 224 0.88 -10.09 -16.17
N LYS A 225 1.58 -9.62 -17.19
CA LYS A 225 1.61 -10.15 -18.56
C LYS A 225 2.84 -11.02 -18.85
N GLY A 226 3.63 -11.32 -17.81
CA GLY A 226 4.76 -12.24 -17.89
C GLY A 226 6.04 -11.61 -18.46
N LEU A 227 6.26 -10.29 -18.29
CA LEU A 227 7.56 -9.69 -18.48
C LEU A 227 8.34 -9.76 -17.15
N ASP A 228 9.56 -10.26 -17.19
CA ASP A 228 10.46 -10.42 -16.03
C ASP A 228 11.76 -9.61 -16.12
N ASN A 229 11.94 -8.89 -17.23
CA ASN A 229 13.12 -8.11 -17.57
C ASN A 229 12.99 -6.62 -17.18
N LEU A 230 12.14 -6.29 -16.21
CA LEU A 230 11.81 -4.92 -15.83
C LEU A 230 12.59 -4.42 -14.61
N VAL A 231 13.00 -3.17 -14.64
CA VAL A 231 13.53 -2.41 -13.50
C VAL A 231 12.76 -1.10 -13.37
N CYS A 232 12.33 -0.75 -12.18
CA CYS A 232 11.54 0.46 -11.96
C CYS A 232 12.23 1.39 -10.97
N LEU A 233 12.36 2.68 -11.30
CA LEU A 233 12.77 3.71 -10.34
C LEU A 233 11.68 3.86 -9.28
N ARG A 234 12.04 3.54 -8.03
CA ARG A 234 11.11 3.60 -6.90
C ARG A 234 11.28 4.88 -6.11
N SER A 235 10.15 5.50 -5.76
CA SER A 235 10.11 6.72 -4.95
C SER A 235 10.97 7.86 -5.52
N SER A 236 11.36 7.75 -6.78
CA SER A 236 12.18 8.72 -7.52
C SER A 236 11.76 8.76 -8.99
N GLY A 237 12.25 9.74 -9.75
CA GLY A 237 11.94 9.90 -11.16
C GLY A 237 12.52 11.19 -11.71
N LEU A 238 11.91 11.78 -12.74
CA LEU A 238 12.43 12.99 -13.37
C LEU A 238 12.58 14.16 -12.39
N ALA A 239 11.72 14.26 -11.38
CA ALA A 239 11.85 15.31 -10.37
C ALA A 239 13.17 15.21 -9.60
N GLU A 240 13.57 14.01 -9.19
CA GLU A 240 14.83 13.78 -8.49
C GLU A 240 16.03 13.88 -9.43
N TRP A 241 15.90 13.36 -10.66
CA TRP A 241 16.89 13.50 -11.73
C TRP A 241 17.31 14.97 -11.94
N LYS A 242 16.32 15.87 -12.04
CA LYS A 242 16.55 17.31 -12.16
C LYS A 242 17.21 17.93 -10.92
N LYS A 243 16.87 17.47 -9.72
CA LYS A 243 17.48 17.94 -8.46
C LYS A 243 18.96 17.54 -8.37
N CYS A 244 19.32 16.34 -8.85
CA CYS A 244 20.70 15.89 -8.93
C CYS A 244 21.51 16.65 -10.00
N GLY A 245 20.88 17.52 -10.78
CA GLY A 245 21.55 18.31 -11.82
C GLY A 245 21.89 17.54 -13.10
N TYR A 246 21.26 16.37 -13.30
CA TYR A 246 21.48 15.57 -14.50
C TYR A 246 20.82 16.19 -15.74
N HIS A 247 21.41 15.92 -16.89
CA HIS A 247 20.94 16.45 -18.19
C HIS A 247 19.54 15.96 -18.52
N VAL A 248 18.76 16.84 -19.15
CA VAL A 248 17.39 16.60 -19.65
C VAL A 248 17.34 16.96 -21.12
N GLU A 249 16.83 16.08 -21.94
CA GLU A 249 16.50 16.35 -23.35
C GLU A 249 15.11 16.96 -23.48
N THR A 250 14.91 17.79 -24.54
CA THR A 250 13.62 18.42 -24.88
C THR A 250 13.32 18.25 -26.36
#